data_aa79377d9a96b3293acb90e9ba579022
#
_entry.id   aa79377d9a96b3293acb90e9ba579022
#
_cell.length_a   1.000
_cell.length_b   1.000
_cell.length_c   1.000
_cell.angle_alpha   90.00
_cell.angle_beta   90.00
_cell.angle_gamma   90.00
#
_symmetry.space_group_name_H-M   'P 1'
#
loop_
_entity.id
_entity.type
_entity.pdbx_description
1 polymer ?
#
loop_
_entity_poly.entity_id
_entity_poly.type
_entity_poly.pdbx_seq_one_letter_code
_entity_poly.pdbx_strand_id
1 'polypeptide(L)'
;MDEQATSILPHGWNIPQQLRDRIGEQVGRQRAMFADGHLLVILHEPPDPEETGRRGRFFWREPDGTWNASEGKGPQALQNYLLEYRELLEALEEQDKGAKTARDYFEVITELAPLYRTARNMHLALQQSRDFVPKSKGLINLRDMAYGNERIAEL
;
A
#
# COMPACT_ATOMS: atom_id res chain seq x y z
N MET A 1 9.61 -30.72 -1.80
CA MET A 1 9.55 -29.46 -1.05
C MET A 1 8.47 -28.56 -1.64
N ASP A 2 7.67 -28.02 -0.80
CA ASP A 2 6.57 -27.20 -1.24
C ASP A 2 7.01 -25.74 -1.29
N GLU A 3 7.10 -25.18 -2.49
CA GLU A 3 7.51 -23.80 -2.68
C GLU A 3 6.53 -22.81 -2.04
N GLN A 4 5.26 -23.23 -1.89
CA GLN A 4 4.25 -22.38 -1.29
C GLN A 4 4.50 -22.14 0.20
N ALA A 5 5.25 -23.01 0.86
CA ALA A 5 5.58 -22.84 2.26
C ALA A 5 6.44 -21.60 2.53
N THR A 6 7.15 -21.09 1.51
CA THR A 6 8.00 -19.90 1.65
C THR A 6 7.37 -18.65 1.05
N SER A 7 6.14 -18.78 0.50
CA SER A 7 5.47 -17.66 -0.15
C SER A 7 4.86 -16.71 0.87
N ILE A 8 5.05 -15.41 0.66
CA ILE A 8 4.44 -14.37 1.49
C ILE A 8 2.99 -14.09 1.09
N LEU A 9 2.55 -14.63 -0.05
CA LEU A 9 1.18 -14.42 -0.54
C LEU A 9 0.18 -15.24 0.27
N PRO A 10 -1.07 -14.76 0.37
CA PRO A 10 -2.11 -15.52 1.04
C PRO A 10 -2.25 -16.93 0.45
N HIS A 11 -2.48 -17.88 1.33
CA HIS A 11 -2.65 -19.28 0.93
C HIS A 11 -3.90 -19.42 0.07
N GLY A 12 -3.79 -20.20 -1.01
CA GLY A 12 -4.93 -20.45 -1.88
C GLY A 12 -5.08 -19.45 -3.03
N TRP A 13 -4.28 -18.41 -3.08
CA TRP A 13 -4.31 -17.48 -4.21
C TRP A 13 -3.68 -18.12 -5.44
N ASN A 14 -4.44 -18.16 -6.51
CA ASN A 14 -4.02 -18.78 -7.77
C ASN A 14 -3.44 -17.73 -8.73
N ILE A 15 -2.40 -17.07 -8.29
CA ILE A 15 -1.71 -16.04 -9.06
C ILE A 15 -0.80 -16.70 -10.11
N PRO A 16 -0.70 -16.14 -11.33
CA PRO A 16 0.18 -16.69 -12.36
C PRO A 16 1.62 -16.86 -11.88
N GLN A 17 2.26 -17.94 -12.32
CA GLN A 17 3.62 -18.25 -11.92
C GLN A 17 4.60 -17.13 -12.27
N GLN A 18 4.37 -16.41 -13.38
CA GLN A 18 5.20 -15.28 -13.77
C GLN A 18 5.28 -14.22 -12.67
N LEU A 19 4.16 -13.99 -11.97
CA LEU A 19 4.16 -13.04 -10.86
C LEU A 19 4.78 -13.64 -9.62
N ARG A 20 4.52 -14.92 -9.35
CA ARG A 20 5.11 -15.62 -8.20
C ARG A 20 6.63 -15.65 -8.28
N ASP A 21 7.17 -15.82 -9.47
CA ASP A 21 8.62 -15.90 -9.67
C ASP A 21 9.32 -14.58 -9.35
N ARG A 22 8.57 -13.48 -9.26
CA ARG A 22 9.12 -12.15 -8.98
C ARG A 22 8.98 -11.77 -7.51
N ILE A 23 8.51 -12.68 -6.68
CA ILE A 23 8.29 -12.47 -5.26
C ILE A 23 9.25 -13.35 -4.47
N GLY A 24 10.00 -12.76 -3.56
CA GLY A 24 10.91 -13.50 -2.69
C GLY A 24 10.26 -13.85 -1.35
N GLU A 25 11.10 -14.14 -0.38
CA GLU A 25 10.67 -14.46 0.99
C GLU A 25 10.33 -13.21 1.79
N GLN A 26 10.77 -12.04 1.32
CA GLN A 26 10.54 -10.76 1.95
C GLN A 26 9.49 -9.97 1.18
N VAL A 27 8.74 -9.14 1.89
CA VAL A 27 7.74 -8.29 1.24
C VAL A 27 8.39 -7.36 0.21
N GLY A 28 9.56 -6.82 0.53
CA GLY A 28 10.24 -5.89 -0.34
C GLY A 28 9.55 -4.53 -0.38
N ARG A 29 9.86 -3.75 -1.39
CA ARG A 29 9.28 -2.41 -1.52
C ARG A 29 7.85 -2.48 -2.08
N GLN A 30 7.09 -1.44 -1.84
CA GLN A 30 5.76 -1.29 -2.42
C GLN A 30 5.85 -1.18 -3.93
N ARG A 31 5.00 -1.91 -4.62
CA ARG A 31 5.04 -1.97 -6.08
C ARG A 31 3.81 -2.64 -6.67
N ALA A 32 3.63 -2.47 -7.97
CA ALA A 32 2.61 -3.17 -8.73
C ALA A 32 3.28 -4.02 -9.82
N MET A 33 2.71 -5.19 -10.08
CA MET A 33 3.17 -6.10 -11.11
C MET A 33 1.99 -6.59 -11.93
N PHE A 34 2.21 -6.86 -13.21
CA PHE A 34 1.15 -7.24 -14.13
C PHE A 34 1.61 -8.34 -15.07
N ALA A 35 0.78 -9.36 -15.23
CA ALA A 35 1.03 -10.45 -16.19
C ALA A 35 -0.29 -11.13 -16.52
N ASP A 36 -0.52 -11.40 -17.80
CA ASP A 36 -1.70 -12.14 -18.29
C ASP A 36 -3.03 -11.56 -17.78
N GLY A 37 -3.12 -10.25 -17.68
CA GLY A 37 -4.33 -9.59 -17.21
C GLY A 37 -4.47 -9.53 -15.70
N HIS A 38 -3.56 -10.16 -14.96
CA HIS A 38 -3.56 -10.15 -13.49
C HIS A 38 -2.69 -9.00 -12.97
N LEU A 39 -3.23 -8.25 -12.03
CA LEU A 39 -2.51 -7.17 -11.37
C LEU A 39 -2.29 -7.55 -9.90
N LEU A 40 -1.05 -7.48 -9.46
CA LEU A 40 -0.71 -7.71 -8.06
C LEU A 40 -0.10 -6.44 -7.49
N VAL A 41 -0.70 -5.91 -6.44
CA VAL A 41 -0.23 -4.70 -5.75
C VAL A 41 0.25 -5.11 -4.37
N ILE A 42 1.50 -4.79 -4.07
CA ILE A 42 2.12 -5.08 -2.77
C ILE A 42 2.36 -3.76 -2.06
N LEU A 43 1.71 -3.59 -0.92
CA LEU A 43 1.80 -2.38 -0.12
C LEU A 43 2.24 -2.75 1.29
N HIS A 44 2.61 -1.77 2.09
CA HIS A 44 3.05 -1.98 3.46
C HIS A 44 1.95 -1.59 4.45
N GLU A 45 1.84 -2.34 5.54
CA GLU A 45 0.99 -1.93 6.64
C GLU A 45 1.53 -0.64 7.26
N PRO A 46 0.66 0.14 7.93
CA PRO A 46 1.13 1.30 8.66
C PRO A 46 2.26 0.93 9.62
N PRO A 47 3.28 1.79 9.75
CA PRO A 47 4.38 1.49 10.66
C PRO A 47 3.89 1.30 12.10
N ASP A 48 4.35 0.22 12.75
CA ASP A 48 4.07 -0.05 14.14
C ASP A 48 5.40 0.03 14.90
N PRO A 49 5.55 0.96 15.84
CA PRO A 49 6.81 1.11 16.57
C PRO A 49 7.20 -0.12 17.39
N GLU A 50 6.23 -0.98 17.71
CA GLU A 50 6.49 -2.19 18.50
C GLU A 50 6.92 -3.38 17.64
N GLU A 51 6.77 -3.30 16.33
CA GLU A 51 7.14 -4.37 15.43
C GLU A 51 8.43 -4.07 14.68
N THR A 52 9.24 -5.11 14.48
CA THR A 52 10.44 -5.03 13.67
C THR A 52 10.11 -5.50 12.26
N GLY A 53 10.44 -4.68 11.27
CA GLY A 53 10.20 -5.00 9.88
C GLY A 53 8.82 -4.54 9.40
N ARG A 54 8.61 -4.67 8.11
CA ARG A 54 7.37 -4.25 7.47
C ARG A 54 6.51 -5.45 7.11
N ARG A 55 5.25 -5.38 7.48
CA ARG A 55 4.26 -6.37 7.05
C ARG A 55 3.62 -5.91 5.76
N GLY A 56 3.33 -6.86 4.88
CA GLY A 56 2.74 -6.56 3.58
C GLY A 56 1.23 -6.65 3.61
N ARG A 57 0.62 -5.84 2.76
CA ARG A 57 -0.79 -5.96 2.39
C ARG A 57 -0.82 -6.24 0.91
N PHE A 58 -1.51 -7.30 0.50
CA PHE A 58 -1.52 -7.76 -0.88
C PHE A 58 -2.91 -7.59 -1.46
N PHE A 59 -2.95 -7.09 -2.69
CA PHE A 59 -4.20 -6.87 -3.42
C PHE A 59 -4.02 -7.45 -4.82
N TRP A 60 -4.90 -8.35 -5.19
CA TRP A 60 -4.82 -9.04 -6.47
C TRP A 60 -6.10 -8.81 -7.27
N ARG A 61 -5.94 -8.19 -8.44
CA ARG A 61 -7.04 -7.97 -9.36
C ARG A 61 -6.94 -8.99 -10.49
N GLU A 62 -7.98 -9.80 -10.64
CA GLU A 62 -8.04 -10.80 -11.69
C GLU A 62 -8.43 -10.15 -13.02
N PRO A 63 -8.23 -10.85 -14.17
CA PRO A 63 -8.54 -10.26 -15.49
C PRO A 63 -9.98 -9.81 -15.65
N ASP A 64 -10.93 -10.43 -14.94
CA ASP A 64 -12.34 -10.06 -15.01
C ASP A 64 -12.69 -8.87 -14.12
N GLY A 65 -11.71 -8.31 -13.41
CA GLY A 65 -11.91 -7.18 -12.51
C GLY A 65 -12.18 -7.54 -11.06
N THR A 66 -12.23 -8.83 -10.73
CA THR A 66 -12.44 -9.27 -9.36
C THR A 66 -11.21 -8.95 -8.51
N TRP A 67 -11.45 -8.35 -7.34
CA TRP A 67 -10.39 -8.01 -6.39
C TRP A 67 -10.34 -8.99 -5.23
N ASN A 68 -9.13 -9.40 -4.88
CA ASN A 68 -8.84 -10.22 -3.71
C ASN A 68 -7.84 -9.44 -2.85
N ALA A 69 -7.97 -9.55 -1.54
CA ALA A 69 -7.10 -8.86 -0.61
C ALA A 69 -6.64 -9.79 0.50
N SER A 70 -5.44 -9.56 1.00
CA SER A 70 -4.93 -10.33 2.14
C SER A 70 -5.72 -10.05 3.41
N GLU A 71 -6.27 -8.85 3.53
CA GLU A 71 -7.18 -8.49 4.61
C GLU A 71 -8.34 -7.69 4.01
N GLY A 72 -9.56 -8.03 4.43
CA GLY A 72 -10.76 -7.42 3.88
C GLY A 72 -11.23 -8.14 2.62
N LYS A 73 -12.24 -7.60 1.97
CA LYS A 73 -12.89 -8.23 0.81
C LYS A 73 -13.14 -7.23 -0.29
N GLY A 74 -12.94 -7.70 -1.52
CA GLY A 74 -13.31 -6.99 -2.72
C GLY A 74 -12.56 -5.66 -2.90
N PRO A 75 -13.10 -4.79 -3.78
CA PRO A 75 -12.45 -3.51 -4.05
C PRO A 75 -12.43 -2.56 -2.84
N GLN A 76 -13.32 -2.77 -1.88
CA GLN A 76 -13.38 -1.95 -0.67
C GLN A 76 -12.12 -2.09 0.19
N ALA A 77 -11.47 -3.26 0.14
CA ALA A 77 -10.31 -3.51 0.98
C ALA A 77 -9.17 -2.54 0.71
N LEU A 78 -8.89 -2.25 -0.55
CA LEU A 78 -7.83 -1.30 -0.91
C LEU A 78 -8.22 0.13 -0.55
N GLN A 79 -9.47 0.50 -0.78
CA GLN A 79 -9.97 1.81 -0.40
C GLN A 79 -9.88 2.01 1.12
N ASN A 80 -10.30 1.02 1.90
CA ASN A 80 -10.22 1.08 3.35
C ASN A 80 -8.78 1.19 3.84
N TYR A 81 -7.87 0.49 3.19
CA TYR A 81 -6.45 0.57 3.50
C TYR A 81 -5.92 2.00 3.30
N LEU A 82 -6.27 2.64 2.19
CA LEU A 82 -5.87 4.02 1.94
C LEU A 82 -6.46 4.99 2.95
N LEU A 83 -7.69 4.72 3.41
CA LEU A 83 -8.33 5.53 4.44
C LEU A 83 -7.65 5.38 5.80
N GLU A 84 -7.14 4.18 6.14
CA GLU A 84 -6.36 4.00 7.37
C GLU A 84 -5.14 4.94 7.37
N TYR A 85 -4.43 5.02 6.25
CA TYR A 85 -3.30 5.94 6.15
C TYR A 85 -3.73 7.39 6.20
N ARG A 86 -4.88 7.72 5.60
CA ARG A 86 -5.42 9.07 5.63
C ARG A 86 -5.66 9.52 7.07
N GLU A 87 -6.24 8.65 7.88
CA GLU A 87 -6.50 8.97 9.28
C GLU A 87 -5.23 9.23 10.07
N LEU A 88 -4.19 8.41 9.85
CA LEU A 88 -2.91 8.60 10.50
C LEU A 88 -2.27 9.94 10.12
N LEU A 89 -2.31 10.27 8.83
CA LEU A 89 -1.72 11.51 8.32
C LEU A 89 -2.48 12.74 8.82
N GLU A 90 -3.80 12.66 8.86
CA GLU A 90 -4.62 13.76 9.36
C GLU A 90 -4.40 13.99 10.86
N ALA A 91 -4.19 12.92 11.62
CA ALA A 91 -3.86 13.05 13.03
C ALA A 91 -2.53 13.79 13.22
N LEU A 92 -1.53 13.48 12.40
CA LEU A 92 -0.25 14.17 12.45
C LEU A 92 -0.37 15.64 12.01
N GLU A 93 -1.21 15.91 11.01
CA GLU A 93 -1.47 17.27 10.56
C GLU A 93 -2.07 18.10 11.69
N GLU A 94 -3.03 17.54 12.44
CA GLU A 94 -3.60 18.22 13.59
C GLU A 94 -2.56 18.43 14.70
N GLN A 95 -1.70 17.45 14.92
CA GLN A 95 -0.62 17.56 15.90
C GLN A 95 0.35 18.66 15.51
N ASP A 96 0.66 18.80 14.22
CA ASP A 96 1.52 19.86 13.69
C ASP A 96 0.91 21.24 13.93
N LYS A 97 -0.39 21.37 13.70
CA LYS A 97 -1.09 22.65 13.96
C LYS A 97 -1.03 23.06 15.42
N GLY A 98 -1.03 22.09 16.32
CA GLY A 98 -0.95 22.35 17.76
C GLY A 98 0.46 22.47 18.30
N ALA A 99 1.48 22.27 17.47
CA ALA A 99 2.87 22.29 17.91
C ALA A 99 3.29 23.74 18.21
N LYS A 100 3.98 23.93 19.34
CA LYS A 100 4.41 25.24 19.81
C LYS A 100 5.89 25.31 20.09
N THR A 101 6.52 24.18 20.40
CA THR A 101 7.93 24.13 20.77
C THR A 101 8.72 23.37 19.70
N ALA A 102 10.04 23.54 19.71
CA ALA A 102 10.92 22.78 18.82
C ALA A 102 10.77 21.29 19.04
N ARG A 103 10.54 20.88 20.28
CA ARG A 103 10.34 19.47 20.60
C ARG A 103 9.06 18.94 19.99
N ASP A 104 7.97 19.71 20.04
CA ASP A 104 6.70 19.32 19.41
C ASP A 104 6.87 19.09 17.93
N TYR A 105 7.54 20.00 17.24
CA TYR A 105 7.80 19.89 15.81
C TYR A 105 8.69 18.69 15.49
N PHE A 106 9.70 18.45 16.32
CA PHE A 106 10.60 17.32 16.14
C PHE A 106 9.85 16.01 16.24
N GLU A 107 8.92 15.88 17.19
CA GLU A 107 8.11 14.68 17.35
C GLU A 107 7.24 14.44 16.13
N VAL A 108 6.60 15.48 15.59
CA VAL A 108 5.79 15.37 14.38
C VAL A 108 6.65 14.91 13.20
N ILE A 109 7.80 15.54 12.99
CA ILE A 109 8.68 15.21 11.87
C ILE A 109 9.18 13.77 11.97
N THR A 110 9.52 13.33 13.19
CA THR A 110 10.02 11.98 13.42
C THR A 110 8.98 10.92 13.04
N GLU A 111 7.71 11.14 13.37
CA GLU A 111 6.64 10.23 13.00
C GLU A 111 6.24 10.35 11.54
N LEU A 112 6.32 11.56 10.99
CA LEU A 112 5.86 11.84 9.63
C LEU A 112 6.81 11.29 8.56
N ALA A 113 8.12 11.35 8.78
CA ALA A 113 9.09 10.97 7.75
C ALA A 113 8.88 9.57 7.17
N PRO A 114 8.72 8.51 7.98
CA PRO A 114 8.45 7.18 7.42
C PRO A 114 7.10 7.09 6.74
N LEU A 115 6.08 7.80 7.25
CA LEU A 115 4.75 7.81 6.63
C LEU A 115 4.78 8.54 5.28
N TYR A 116 5.55 9.61 5.17
CA TYR A 116 5.68 10.32 3.90
C TYR A 116 6.28 9.41 2.82
N ARG A 117 7.36 8.71 3.16
CA ARG A 117 7.98 7.80 2.19
C ARG A 117 7.03 6.68 1.78
N THR A 118 6.30 6.13 2.75
CA THR A 118 5.33 5.09 2.48
C THR A 118 4.20 5.61 1.60
N ALA A 119 3.67 6.79 1.90
CA ALA A 119 2.59 7.40 1.12
C ALA A 119 3.04 7.68 -0.31
N ARG A 120 4.26 8.17 -0.49
CA ARG A 120 4.81 8.44 -1.82
C ARG A 120 4.95 7.15 -2.63
N ASN A 121 5.52 6.11 -2.02
CA ASN A 121 5.71 4.84 -2.71
C ASN A 121 4.38 4.16 -3.01
N MET A 122 3.40 4.32 -2.14
CA MET A 122 2.04 3.84 -2.36
C MET A 122 1.39 4.52 -3.57
N HIS A 123 1.54 5.84 -3.67
CA HIS A 123 1.07 6.59 -4.83
C HIS A 123 1.72 6.08 -6.11
N LEU A 124 3.04 5.87 -6.10
CA LEU A 124 3.75 5.35 -7.26
C LEU A 124 3.28 3.94 -7.64
N ALA A 125 3.03 3.07 -6.67
CA ALA A 125 2.52 1.73 -6.93
C ALA A 125 1.13 1.77 -7.56
N LEU A 126 0.26 2.66 -7.09
CA LEU A 126 -1.08 2.80 -7.66
C LEU A 126 -1.06 3.49 -9.02
N GLN A 127 -0.11 4.39 -9.26
CA GLN A 127 0.10 4.95 -10.59
C GLN A 127 0.53 3.85 -11.57
N GLN A 128 1.43 2.96 -11.17
CA GLN A 128 1.81 1.81 -11.99
C GLN A 128 0.60 0.92 -12.27
N SER A 129 -0.21 0.68 -11.24
CA SER A 129 -1.42 -0.15 -11.39
C SER A 129 -2.37 0.43 -12.43
N ARG A 130 -2.58 1.73 -12.38
CA ARG A 130 -3.43 2.43 -13.32
C ARG A 130 -2.85 2.36 -14.73
N ASP A 131 -1.53 2.47 -14.86
CA ASP A 131 -0.88 2.39 -16.17
C ASP A 131 -1.01 0.99 -16.77
N PHE A 132 -0.99 -0.06 -15.94
CA PHE A 132 -1.22 -1.43 -16.41
C PHE A 132 -2.67 -1.67 -16.82
N VAL A 133 -3.62 -1.01 -16.16
CA VAL A 133 -5.07 -1.20 -16.42
C VAL A 133 -5.72 0.18 -16.62
N PRO A 134 -5.41 0.87 -17.73
CA PRO A 134 -5.78 2.29 -17.90
C PRO A 134 -7.27 2.55 -18.00
N LYS A 135 -8.09 1.54 -18.31
CA LYS A 135 -9.53 1.72 -18.42
C LYS A 135 -10.27 1.56 -17.10
N SER A 136 -9.60 1.17 -16.03
CA SER A 136 -10.24 0.98 -14.74
C SER A 136 -10.44 2.32 -14.04
N LYS A 137 -11.69 2.78 -13.95
CA LYS A 137 -12.01 4.00 -13.20
C LYS A 137 -11.74 3.81 -11.70
N GLY A 138 -11.91 2.59 -11.20
CA GLY A 138 -11.61 2.28 -9.81
C GLY A 138 -10.15 2.51 -9.48
N LEU A 139 -9.25 2.11 -10.36
CA LEU A 139 -7.81 2.33 -10.15
C LEU A 139 -7.45 3.81 -10.25
N ILE A 140 -8.11 4.56 -11.12
CA ILE A 140 -7.90 6.00 -11.20
C ILE A 140 -8.27 6.65 -9.87
N ASN A 141 -9.42 6.28 -9.31
CA ASN A 141 -9.87 6.82 -8.04
C ASN A 141 -8.93 6.44 -6.89
N LEU A 142 -8.46 5.19 -6.86
CA LEU A 142 -7.54 4.73 -5.84
C LEU A 142 -6.20 5.46 -5.92
N ARG A 143 -5.69 5.67 -7.14
CA ARG A 143 -4.48 6.44 -7.35
C ARG A 143 -4.66 7.88 -6.85
N ASP A 144 -5.81 8.50 -7.13
CA ASP A 144 -6.08 9.86 -6.67
C ASP A 144 -6.15 9.95 -5.16
N MET A 145 -6.70 8.93 -4.49
CA MET A 145 -6.70 8.85 -3.03
C MET A 145 -5.27 8.76 -2.48
N ALA A 146 -4.43 7.93 -3.10
CA ALA A 146 -3.03 7.79 -2.69
C ALA A 146 -2.27 9.09 -2.91
N TYR A 147 -2.52 9.79 -4.00
CA TYR A 147 -1.92 11.09 -4.26
C TYR A 147 -2.35 12.10 -3.17
N GLY A 148 -3.63 12.10 -2.81
CA GLY A 148 -4.12 12.95 -1.73
C GLY A 148 -3.43 12.69 -0.41
N ASN A 149 -3.17 11.42 -0.09
CA ASN A 149 -2.43 11.04 1.12
C ASN A 149 -1.00 11.58 1.08
N GLU A 150 -0.33 11.43 -0.06
CA GLU A 150 1.02 11.95 -0.21
C GLU A 150 1.04 13.47 0.00
N ARG A 151 0.04 14.18 -0.52
CA ARG A 151 -0.05 15.64 -0.34
C ARG A 151 -0.22 16.03 1.12
N ILE A 152 -1.00 15.30 1.90
CA ILE A 152 -1.14 15.56 3.33
C ILE A 152 0.21 15.36 4.02
N ALA A 153 0.96 14.34 3.61
CA ALA A 153 2.25 14.03 4.21
C ALA A 153 3.34 15.05 3.88
N GLU A 154 3.11 15.96 2.96
CA GLU A 154 4.05 17.02 2.57
C GLU A 154 4.01 18.25 3.49
N LEU A 155 3.61 18.08 4.73
CA LEU A 155 3.46 19.18 5.70
C LEU A 155 4.67 20.12 5.81
#